data_585bc1ccb24c256be1c03aa7b26a1e9e
#
_entry.id   585bc1ccb24c256be1c03aa7b26a1e9e
#
_cell.length_a   1.000
_cell.length_b   1.000
_cell.length_c   1.000
_cell.angle_alpha   90.00
_cell.angle_beta   90.00
_cell.angle_gamma   90.00
#
_symmetry.space_group_name_H-M   'P 1'
#
loop_
_entity.id
_entity.type
_entity.pdbx_description
1 polymer ?
#
loop_
_entity_poly.entity_id
_entity_poly.type
_entity_poly.pdbx_seq_one_letter_code
_entity_poly.pdbx_strand_id
1 'polypeptide(L)'
;MNSKTAGALPLVLLVLLAGLSFWLEQISSYSPESARKAALGEPDFIMDRFRAVQTNPDGIPIYTVRAAQLKHYAAADFSELAQAELHDYTPQRPPLTVNAEHARLQHQQDQLTFSRKVVLVREASAETSRLTLSTTAMTVLPKQGKAF
;
A
#
# COMPACT_ATOMS: atom_id res chain seq x y z
N MET A 1 45.60 -35.48 20.92
CA MET A 1 44.55 -34.81 20.13
C MET A 1 45.23 -34.00 19.04
N ASN A 2 45.05 -34.38 17.76
CA ASN A 2 45.83 -33.85 16.64
C ASN A 2 45.42 -32.37 16.38
N SER A 3 46.38 -31.44 16.41
CA SER A 3 46.23 -30.02 16.16
C SER A 3 45.60 -29.69 14.79
N LYS A 4 45.61 -30.62 13.86
CA LYS A 4 44.98 -30.51 12.53
C LYS A 4 43.47 -30.63 12.55
N THR A 5 42.87 -31.34 13.52
CA THR A 5 41.42 -31.49 13.67
C THR A 5 40.78 -30.26 14.37
N ALA A 6 41.53 -29.59 15.24
CA ALA A 6 41.04 -28.39 15.92
C ALA A 6 40.85 -27.19 14.96
N GLY A 7 41.67 -27.08 13.90
CA GLY A 7 41.50 -26.04 12.90
C GLY A 7 40.43 -26.33 11.84
N ALA A 8 40.09 -27.61 11.62
CA ALA A 8 39.07 -27.98 10.65
C ALA A 8 37.63 -27.77 11.15
N LEU A 9 37.41 -27.84 12.46
CA LEU A 9 36.10 -27.78 13.08
C LEU A 9 35.39 -26.43 12.83
N PRO A 10 36.02 -25.25 13.00
CA PRO A 10 35.37 -23.98 12.67
C PRO A 10 35.09 -23.81 11.17
N LEU A 11 35.95 -24.40 10.30
CA LEU A 11 35.75 -24.32 8.86
C LEU A 11 34.56 -25.17 8.40
N VAL A 12 34.40 -26.38 8.96
CA VAL A 12 33.23 -27.24 8.72
C VAL A 12 31.93 -26.56 9.22
N LEU A 13 31.97 -25.93 10.40
CA LEU A 13 30.82 -25.22 10.93
C LEU A 13 30.42 -24.05 10.05
N LEU A 14 31.40 -23.30 9.51
CA LEU A 14 31.18 -22.17 8.62
C LEU A 14 30.52 -22.60 7.29
N VAL A 15 30.98 -23.72 6.71
CA VAL A 15 30.40 -24.30 5.51
C VAL A 15 28.96 -24.79 5.76
N LEU A 16 28.71 -25.43 6.90
CA LEU A 16 27.37 -25.87 7.31
C LEU A 16 26.41 -24.67 7.48
N LEU A 17 26.85 -23.60 8.14
CA LEU A 17 26.05 -22.39 8.31
C LEU A 17 25.78 -21.69 6.97
N ALA A 18 26.78 -21.61 6.10
CA ALA A 18 26.60 -21.04 4.76
C ALA A 18 25.61 -21.86 3.92
N GLY A 19 25.72 -23.19 3.98
CA GLY A 19 24.77 -24.10 3.29
C GLY A 19 23.34 -23.99 3.84
N LEU A 20 23.20 -23.88 5.14
CA LEU A 20 21.88 -23.67 5.79
C LEU A 20 21.27 -22.32 5.43
N SER A 21 22.08 -21.26 5.44
CA SER A 21 21.62 -19.91 5.04
C SER A 21 21.16 -19.89 3.58
N PHE A 22 21.93 -20.50 2.68
CA PHE A 22 21.56 -20.62 1.27
C PHE A 22 20.27 -21.42 1.07
N TRP A 23 20.12 -22.52 1.82
CA TRP A 23 18.92 -23.36 1.76
C TRP A 23 17.68 -22.62 2.28
N LEU A 24 17.81 -21.87 3.39
CA LEU A 24 16.74 -21.02 3.92
C LEU A 24 16.34 -19.91 2.96
N GLU A 25 17.29 -19.26 2.31
CA GLU A 25 17.01 -18.24 1.29
C GLU A 25 16.24 -18.84 0.11
N GLN A 26 16.61 -20.02 -0.35
CA GLN A 26 15.93 -20.72 -1.44
C GLN A 26 14.47 -21.06 -1.08
N ILE A 27 14.19 -21.51 0.14
CA ILE A 27 12.82 -21.80 0.60
C ILE A 27 12.01 -20.52 0.82
N SER A 28 12.62 -19.48 1.38
CA SER A 28 11.96 -18.21 1.64
C SER A 28 11.61 -17.44 0.36
N SER A 29 12.43 -17.59 -0.69
CA SER A 29 12.22 -16.91 -1.97
C SER A 29 11.18 -17.59 -2.87
N TYR A 30 10.83 -18.85 -2.60
CA TYR A 30 9.93 -19.64 -3.43
C TYR A 30 8.58 -19.81 -2.74
N SER A 31 7.63 -18.90 -3.03
CA SER A 31 6.22 -19.09 -2.68
C SER A 31 5.43 -19.45 -3.95
N PRO A 32 5.32 -20.74 -4.29
CA PRO A 32 4.61 -21.18 -5.49
C PRO A 32 3.14 -20.81 -5.49
N GLU A 33 2.58 -20.59 -4.31
CA GLU A 33 1.19 -20.15 -4.14
C GLU A 33 0.98 -18.70 -4.57
N SER A 34 1.91 -17.80 -4.25
CA SER A 34 1.87 -16.39 -4.68
C SER A 34 2.01 -16.27 -6.20
N ALA A 35 2.93 -17.05 -6.80
CA ALA A 35 3.09 -17.08 -8.24
C ALA A 35 1.84 -17.66 -8.96
N ARG A 36 1.19 -18.67 -8.37
CA ARG A 36 -0.04 -19.26 -8.90
C ARG A 36 -1.23 -18.29 -8.77
N LYS A 37 -1.40 -17.63 -7.63
CA LYS A 37 -2.43 -16.59 -7.44
C LYS A 37 -2.24 -15.41 -8.40
N ALA A 38 -1.00 -15.00 -8.59
CA ALA A 38 -0.63 -13.98 -9.55
C ALA A 38 -1.01 -14.35 -10.99
N ALA A 39 -0.77 -15.59 -11.40
CA ALA A 39 -1.11 -16.10 -12.74
C ALA A 39 -2.63 -16.21 -12.96
N LEU A 40 -3.42 -16.41 -11.89
CA LEU A 40 -4.87 -16.47 -11.93
C LEU A 40 -5.55 -15.10 -11.77
N GLY A 41 -4.78 -14.02 -11.58
CA GLY A 41 -5.34 -12.69 -11.30
C GLY A 41 -6.07 -12.61 -9.94
N GLU A 42 -5.76 -13.52 -9.02
CA GLU A 42 -6.33 -13.54 -7.67
C GLU A 42 -5.57 -12.59 -6.73
N PRO A 43 -6.27 -11.95 -5.77
CA PRO A 43 -5.60 -11.16 -4.76
C PRO A 43 -4.70 -12.03 -3.88
N ASP A 44 -3.51 -11.57 -3.57
CA ASP A 44 -2.58 -12.24 -2.65
C ASP A 44 -2.96 -12.03 -1.19
N PHE A 45 -3.60 -10.91 -0.85
CA PHE A 45 -4.27 -10.72 0.43
C PHE A 45 -5.54 -9.86 0.32
N ILE A 46 -6.43 -10.05 1.30
CA ILE A 46 -7.67 -9.29 1.48
C ILE A 46 -7.68 -8.75 2.91
N MET A 47 -8.05 -7.48 3.06
CA MET A 47 -8.17 -6.82 4.36
C MET A 47 -9.54 -6.18 4.48
N ASP A 48 -10.30 -6.55 5.51
CA ASP A 48 -11.60 -5.93 5.82
C ASP A 48 -11.42 -4.75 6.77
N ARG A 49 -12.27 -3.73 6.63
CA ARG A 49 -12.24 -2.51 7.44
C ARG A 49 -10.87 -1.84 7.44
N PHE A 50 -10.31 -1.67 6.25
CA PHE A 50 -9.00 -1.05 6.04
C PHE A 50 -8.99 0.42 6.46
N ARG A 51 -7.92 0.83 7.12
CA ARG A 51 -7.61 2.22 7.40
C ARG A 51 -6.11 2.45 7.34
N ALA A 52 -5.70 3.40 6.52
CA ALA A 52 -4.33 3.90 6.46
C ALA A 52 -4.30 5.38 6.82
N VAL A 53 -3.27 5.80 7.55
CA VAL A 53 -3.03 7.20 7.90
C VAL A 53 -1.61 7.53 7.47
N GLN A 54 -1.49 8.58 6.66
CA GLN A 54 -0.20 9.16 6.32
C GLN A 54 0.04 10.36 7.23
N THR A 55 1.22 10.40 7.85
CA THR A 55 1.66 11.51 8.70
C THR A 55 2.81 12.25 8.06
N ASN A 56 3.00 13.51 8.46
CA ASN A 56 4.23 14.27 8.20
C ASN A 56 5.36 13.80 9.14
N PRO A 57 6.60 14.30 9.00
CA PRO A 57 7.71 13.96 9.89
C PRO A 57 7.46 14.28 11.38
N ASP A 58 6.57 15.24 11.68
CA ASP A 58 6.18 15.61 13.04
C ASP A 58 5.09 14.70 13.63
N GLY A 59 4.66 13.67 12.89
CA GLY A 59 3.62 12.74 13.31
C GLY A 59 2.18 13.24 13.11
N ILE A 60 1.99 14.40 12.50
CA ILE A 60 0.66 14.99 12.25
C ILE A 60 0.04 14.33 11.01
N PRO A 61 -1.21 13.81 11.09
CA PRO A 61 -1.90 13.26 9.94
C PRO A 61 -2.07 14.29 8.82
N ILE A 62 -1.70 13.90 7.60
CA ILE A 62 -1.90 14.71 6.39
C ILE A 62 -3.03 14.15 5.52
N TYR A 63 -3.19 12.83 5.47
CA TYR A 63 -4.39 12.21 4.90
C TYR A 63 -4.70 10.86 5.54
N THR A 64 -5.96 10.46 5.45
CA THR A 64 -6.44 9.16 5.88
C THR A 64 -7.23 8.52 4.74
N VAL A 65 -6.94 7.25 4.44
CA VAL A 65 -7.73 6.42 3.52
C VAL A 65 -8.44 5.34 4.32
N ARG A 66 -9.72 5.15 4.06
CA ARG A 66 -10.54 4.08 4.61
C ARG A 66 -11.23 3.31 3.50
N ALA A 67 -11.49 2.04 3.74
CA ALA A 67 -12.30 1.21 2.84
C ALA A 67 -12.98 0.08 3.62
N ALA A 68 -14.15 -0.36 3.17
CA ALA A 68 -14.80 -1.54 3.72
C ALA A 68 -13.97 -2.79 3.48
N GLN A 69 -13.34 -2.89 2.32
CA GLN A 69 -12.44 -3.98 1.97
C GLN A 69 -11.31 -3.47 1.04
N LEU A 70 -10.10 -3.98 1.25
CA LEU A 70 -8.96 -3.83 0.36
C LEU A 70 -8.56 -5.20 -0.16
N LYS A 71 -8.33 -5.31 -1.47
CA LYS A 71 -7.73 -6.47 -2.15
C LYS A 71 -6.43 -6.05 -2.80
N HIS A 72 -5.36 -6.72 -2.47
CA HIS A 72 -4.05 -6.44 -3.06
C HIS A 72 -3.72 -7.47 -4.14
N TYR A 73 -3.09 -7.01 -5.22
CA TYR A 73 -2.67 -7.82 -6.37
C TYR A 73 -1.20 -7.58 -6.65
N ALA A 74 -0.33 -8.38 -6.04
CA ALA A 74 1.13 -8.20 -6.11
C ALA A 74 1.65 -8.25 -7.54
N ALA A 75 1.16 -9.17 -8.39
CA ALA A 75 1.61 -9.30 -9.77
C ALA A 75 1.32 -8.08 -10.66
N ALA A 76 0.24 -7.36 -10.36
CA ALA A 76 -0.18 -6.19 -11.13
C ALA A 76 0.11 -4.87 -10.40
N ASP A 77 0.73 -4.95 -9.22
CA ASP A 77 1.19 -3.85 -8.38
C ASP A 77 0.10 -2.79 -8.10
N PHE A 78 -1.12 -3.27 -7.80
CA PHE A 78 -2.20 -2.39 -7.39
C PHE A 78 -3.03 -2.98 -6.25
N SER A 79 -3.80 -2.12 -5.58
CA SER A 79 -4.83 -2.50 -4.63
C SER A 79 -6.19 -1.96 -5.05
N GLU A 80 -7.24 -2.76 -4.89
CA GLU A 80 -8.62 -2.34 -5.05
C GLU A 80 -9.26 -2.10 -3.68
N LEU A 81 -10.00 -1.01 -3.59
CA LEU A 81 -10.70 -0.59 -2.38
C LEU A 81 -12.20 -0.52 -2.68
N ALA A 82 -13.00 -1.17 -1.85
CA ALA A 82 -14.46 -1.08 -1.89
C ALA A 82 -14.92 -0.06 -0.86
N GLN A 83 -15.88 0.80 -1.22
CA GLN A 83 -16.40 1.89 -0.41
C GLN A 83 -15.25 2.75 0.15
N ALA A 84 -14.48 3.33 -0.77
CA ALA A 84 -13.29 4.09 -0.45
C ALA A 84 -13.65 5.52 0.01
N GLU A 85 -13.00 5.96 1.07
CA GLU A 85 -13.09 7.29 1.62
C GLU A 85 -11.67 7.83 1.83
N LEU A 86 -11.38 9.01 1.28
CA LEU A 86 -10.15 9.76 1.47
C LEU A 86 -10.44 11.06 2.21
N HIS A 87 -9.75 11.31 3.31
CA HIS A 87 -9.74 12.61 3.98
C HIS A 87 -8.34 13.22 3.85
N ASP A 88 -8.25 14.41 3.29
CA ASP A 88 -7.02 15.20 3.20
C ASP A 88 -7.10 16.35 4.23
N TYR A 89 -6.10 16.38 5.12
CA TYR A 89 -5.93 17.38 6.18
C TYR A 89 -4.67 18.23 5.94
N THR A 90 -4.17 18.27 4.71
CA THR A 90 -2.93 19.01 4.40
C THR A 90 -3.00 20.42 4.97
N PRO A 91 -2.03 20.83 5.81
CA PRO A 91 -2.01 22.19 6.40
C PRO A 91 -2.12 23.28 5.33
N GLN A 92 -2.74 24.40 5.70
CA GLN A 92 -2.95 25.59 4.84
C GLN A 92 -3.91 25.36 3.65
N ARG A 93 -4.61 24.23 3.59
CA ARG A 93 -5.68 23.96 2.62
C ARG A 93 -6.97 23.60 3.34
N PRO A 94 -8.14 23.96 2.77
CA PRO A 94 -9.40 23.48 3.32
C PRO A 94 -9.46 21.95 3.29
N PRO A 95 -9.96 21.31 4.35
CA PRO A 95 -10.10 19.86 4.37
C PRO A 95 -10.90 19.37 3.16
N LEU A 96 -10.42 18.26 2.59
CA LEU A 96 -11.01 17.63 1.43
C LEU A 96 -11.42 16.19 1.77
N THR A 97 -12.64 15.83 1.41
CA THR A 97 -13.14 14.47 1.54
C THR A 97 -13.55 13.95 0.17
N VAL A 98 -13.13 12.74 -0.15
CA VAL A 98 -13.54 12.03 -1.37
C VAL A 98 -14.15 10.69 -0.99
N ASN A 99 -15.38 10.44 -1.43
CA ASN A 99 -16.07 9.17 -1.26
C ASN A 99 -16.35 8.55 -2.63
N ALA A 100 -16.20 7.22 -2.72
CA ALA A 100 -16.54 6.46 -3.93
C ALA A 100 -16.89 5.01 -3.59
N GLU A 101 -17.67 4.37 -4.46
CA GLU A 101 -17.96 2.93 -4.31
C GLU A 101 -16.71 2.08 -4.53
N HIS A 102 -15.82 2.50 -5.43
CA HIS A 102 -14.56 1.82 -5.73
C HIS A 102 -13.40 2.79 -5.86
N ALA A 103 -12.22 2.35 -5.42
CA ALA A 103 -10.98 3.03 -5.75
C ALA A 103 -9.89 2.00 -6.08
N ARG A 104 -8.91 2.42 -6.88
CA ARG A 104 -7.72 1.63 -7.22
C ARG A 104 -6.48 2.45 -6.88
N LEU A 105 -5.63 1.89 -6.04
CA LEU A 105 -4.33 2.43 -5.70
C LEU A 105 -3.25 1.74 -6.53
N GLN A 106 -2.59 2.49 -7.39
CA GLN A 106 -1.42 2.04 -8.16
C GLN A 106 -0.17 2.38 -7.35
N HIS A 107 0.56 1.35 -6.89
CA HIS A 107 1.66 1.56 -5.93
C HIS A 107 2.86 2.28 -6.53
N GLN A 108 3.30 1.91 -7.74
CA GLN A 108 4.45 2.55 -8.39
C GLN A 108 4.24 4.04 -8.71
N GLN A 109 3.01 4.45 -8.95
CA GLN A 109 2.69 5.82 -9.35
C GLN A 109 2.13 6.67 -8.21
N ASP A 110 1.92 6.08 -7.02
CA ASP A 110 1.20 6.70 -5.89
C ASP A 110 -0.12 7.35 -6.35
N GLN A 111 -0.80 6.69 -7.28
CA GLN A 111 -2.01 7.18 -7.92
C GLN A 111 -3.22 6.47 -7.35
N LEU A 112 -4.18 7.25 -6.86
CA LEU A 112 -5.46 6.75 -6.35
C LEU A 112 -6.57 7.19 -7.31
N THR A 113 -7.16 6.22 -8.03
CA THR A 113 -8.27 6.45 -8.96
C THR A 113 -9.57 6.00 -8.31
N PHE A 114 -10.46 6.94 -8.08
CA PHE A 114 -11.82 6.72 -7.60
C PHE A 114 -12.77 6.50 -8.77
N SER A 115 -13.74 5.61 -8.62
CA SER A 115 -14.75 5.31 -9.63
C SER A 115 -16.07 4.92 -8.99
N ARG A 116 -17.15 5.15 -9.73
CA ARG A 116 -18.54 4.95 -9.33
C ARG A 116 -18.96 5.83 -8.15
N LYS A 117 -19.92 6.71 -8.41
CA LYS A 117 -20.51 7.64 -7.44
C LYS A 117 -19.45 8.41 -6.64
N VAL A 118 -18.51 9.00 -7.34
CA VAL A 118 -17.46 9.80 -6.71
C VAL A 118 -18.06 11.13 -6.26
N VAL A 119 -17.94 11.42 -4.97
CA VAL A 119 -18.34 12.69 -4.37
C VAL A 119 -17.14 13.29 -3.66
N LEU A 120 -16.72 14.45 -4.13
CA LEU A 120 -15.69 15.27 -3.52
C LEU A 120 -16.36 16.44 -2.76
N VAL A 121 -16.00 16.60 -1.51
CA VAL A 121 -16.40 17.71 -0.68
C VAL A 121 -15.16 18.44 -0.18
N ARG A 122 -15.01 19.70 -0.56
CA ARG A 122 -14.02 20.61 0.03
C ARG A 122 -14.74 21.53 1.00
N GLU A 123 -14.28 21.56 2.24
CA GLU A 123 -14.88 22.42 3.25
C GLU A 123 -14.61 23.91 2.97
N ALA A 124 -15.43 24.76 3.53
CA ALA A 124 -15.25 26.21 3.44
C ALA A 124 -13.98 26.64 4.20
N SER A 125 -13.33 27.69 3.74
CA SER A 125 -12.27 28.41 4.45
C SER A 125 -12.61 29.91 4.54
N ALA A 126 -11.74 30.71 5.15
CA ALA A 126 -11.92 32.14 5.20
C ALA A 126 -12.01 32.81 3.81
N GLU A 127 -11.38 32.20 2.80
CA GLU A 127 -11.28 32.76 1.45
C GLU A 127 -12.10 31.99 0.40
N THR A 128 -12.61 30.79 0.73
CA THR A 128 -13.30 29.94 -0.26
C THR A 128 -14.55 29.31 0.33
N SER A 129 -15.63 29.30 -0.45
CA SER A 129 -16.87 28.61 -0.09
C SER A 129 -16.71 27.09 -0.19
N ARG A 130 -17.59 26.38 0.51
CA ARG A 130 -17.70 24.91 0.38
C ARG A 130 -18.01 24.53 -1.06
N LEU A 131 -17.30 23.53 -1.56
CA LEU A 131 -17.49 22.96 -2.89
C LEU A 131 -17.89 21.49 -2.75
N THR A 132 -18.94 21.10 -3.46
CA THR A 132 -19.29 19.68 -3.64
C THR A 132 -19.26 19.37 -5.14
N LEU A 133 -18.49 18.35 -5.54
CA LEU A 133 -18.40 17.88 -6.91
C LEU A 133 -18.80 16.41 -6.95
N SER A 134 -19.68 16.05 -7.88
CA SER A 134 -20.05 14.66 -8.15
C SER A 134 -19.59 14.29 -9.55
N THR A 135 -18.91 13.14 -9.66
CA THR A 135 -18.39 12.62 -10.93
C THR A 135 -18.44 11.10 -10.96
N THR A 136 -18.22 10.53 -12.11
CA THR A 136 -18.15 9.06 -12.27
C THR A 136 -16.75 8.50 -12.01
N ALA A 137 -15.72 9.33 -12.22
CA ALA A 137 -14.33 8.96 -11.97
C ALA A 137 -13.49 10.19 -11.60
N MET A 138 -12.46 9.98 -10.79
CA MET A 138 -11.49 11.00 -10.40
C MET A 138 -10.19 10.35 -10.02
N THR A 139 -9.08 10.94 -10.45
CA THR A 139 -7.73 10.51 -10.07
C THR A 139 -7.09 11.53 -9.14
N VAL A 140 -6.52 11.05 -8.06
CA VAL A 140 -5.80 11.85 -7.07
C VAL A 140 -4.36 11.38 -7.00
N LEU A 141 -3.43 12.31 -6.97
CA LEU A 141 -2.02 12.11 -6.71
C LEU A 141 -1.69 12.71 -5.34
N PRO A 142 -1.81 11.95 -4.23
CA PRO A 142 -1.74 12.51 -2.88
C PRO A 142 -0.41 13.22 -2.60
N LYS A 143 0.72 12.67 -3.05
CA LYS A 143 2.04 13.27 -2.87
C LYS A 143 2.22 14.58 -3.64
N GLN A 144 1.47 14.79 -4.72
CA GLN A 144 1.54 16.01 -5.54
C GLN A 144 0.42 17.01 -5.19
N GLY A 145 -0.54 16.60 -4.39
CA GLY A 145 -1.72 17.41 -4.05
C GLY A 145 -2.58 17.78 -5.27
N LYS A 146 -2.60 16.92 -6.30
CA LYS A 146 -3.35 17.14 -7.55
C LYS A 146 -4.51 16.15 -7.67
N ALA A 147 -5.63 16.62 -8.23
CA ALA A 147 -6.79 15.82 -8.60
C ALA A 147 -7.21 16.16 -10.04
N PHE A 148 -7.62 15.14 -10.81
CA PHE A 148 -8.06 15.25 -12.20
C PHE A 148 -9.37 14.54 -12.41
#